data_5221fb4b05f132f95fbbb422b89fb8e7
#
_entry.id   5221fb4b05f132f95fbbb422b89fb8e7
#
_cell.length_a   1.000
_cell.length_b   1.000
_cell.length_c   1.000
_cell.angle_alpha   90.00
_cell.angle_beta   90.00
_cell.angle_gamma   90.00
#
_symmetry.space_group_name_H-M   'P 1'
#
loop_
_entity.id
_entity.type
_entity.pdbx_description
1 polymer ?
#
loop_
_entity_poly.entity_id
_entity_poly.type
_entity_poly.pdbx_seq_one_letter_code
_entity_poly.pdbx_strand_id
1 'polypeptide(L)'
;MALGELKNGIGPDAYAIYQQVLAAVVERDHPVGSLYISENSTSPAELYGGTWERIEGKFIMGASDTYPAGSMGGSATHVQTVNELANHYHSRIYAHTYGQILLGQANQSSGESGYIGVIYGTGSTKALNTEELATNSQGGGQPIDILNPYYSTYIWRRVA
;
A
#
# COMPACT_ATOMS: atom_id res chain seq x y z
N MET A 1 4.37 -10.53 -40.05
CA MET A 1 3.94 -9.82 -41.29
C MET A 1 3.13 -8.62 -40.82
N ALA A 2 3.58 -7.40 -41.08
CA ALA A 2 2.85 -6.21 -40.65
C ALA A 2 1.59 -6.02 -41.52
N LEU A 3 0.50 -5.54 -40.91
CA LEU A 3 -0.79 -5.27 -41.57
C LEU A 3 -0.67 -4.42 -42.87
N GLY A 4 0.38 -3.60 -42.99
CA GLY A 4 0.65 -2.79 -44.17
C GLY A 4 1.13 -3.55 -45.39
N GLU A 5 1.70 -4.75 -45.22
CA GLU A 5 2.24 -5.55 -46.34
C GLU A 5 1.15 -6.33 -47.10
N LEU A 6 0.00 -6.58 -46.47
CA LEU A 6 -1.12 -7.27 -47.11
C LEU A 6 -1.88 -6.41 -48.14
N LYS A 7 -1.72 -5.09 -48.08
CA LYS A 7 -2.40 -4.16 -49.02
C LYS A 7 -1.98 -4.32 -50.47
N ASN A 8 -0.77 -4.76 -50.73
CA ASN A 8 -0.17 -4.72 -52.09
C ASN A 8 -0.48 -5.93 -52.97
N GLY A 9 -1.21 -6.94 -52.50
CA GLY A 9 -1.51 -8.14 -53.29
C GLY A 9 -2.96 -8.60 -53.25
N ILE A 10 -3.85 -7.87 -52.61
CA ILE A 10 -5.24 -8.27 -52.43
C ILE A 10 -6.16 -7.24 -53.08
N GLY A 11 -7.12 -7.69 -53.89
CA GLY A 11 -8.13 -6.81 -54.48
C GLY A 11 -9.01 -6.12 -53.41
N PRO A 12 -9.64 -4.98 -53.74
CA PRO A 12 -10.36 -4.15 -52.79
C PRO A 12 -11.45 -4.90 -51.99
N ASP A 13 -12.15 -5.82 -52.61
CA ASP A 13 -13.20 -6.60 -51.95
C ASP A 13 -12.62 -7.60 -50.94
N ALA A 14 -11.53 -8.29 -51.31
CA ALA A 14 -10.85 -9.22 -50.44
C ALA A 14 -10.18 -8.49 -49.24
N TYR A 15 -9.70 -7.27 -49.43
CA TYR A 15 -9.18 -6.44 -48.35
C TYR A 15 -10.30 -6.01 -47.39
N ALA A 16 -11.46 -5.63 -47.92
CA ALA A 16 -12.62 -5.28 -47.08
C ALA A 16 -13.08 -6.47 -46.18
N ILE A 17 -13.14 -7.66 -46.80
CA ILE A 17 -13.46 -8.90 -46.03
C ILE A 17 -12.41 -9.18 -44.97
N TYR A 18 -11.13 -9.03 -45.30
CA TYR A 18 -10.03 -9.19 -44.34
C TYR A 18 -10.19 -8.25 -43.13
N GLN A 19 -10.50 -6.96 -43.37
CA GLN A 19 -10.71 -5.99 -42.30
C GLN A 19 -11.91 -6.36 -41.40
N GLN A 20 -13.00 -6.85 -42.00
CA GLN A 20 -14.17 -7.30 -41.23
C GLN A 20 -13.85 -8.51 -40.36
N VAL A 21 -13.14 -9.50 -40.90
CA VAL A 21 -12.71 -10.69 -40.17
C VAL A 21 -11.77 -10.30 -39.03
N LEU A 22 -10.80 -9.41 -39.30
CA LEU A 22 -9.87 -8.93 -38.27
C LEU A 22 -10.63 -8.22 -37.15
N ALA A 23 -11.55 -7.33 -37.48
CA ALA A 23 -12.37 -6.63 -36.49
C ALA A 23 -13.19 -7.61 -35.63
N ALA A 24 -13.81 -8.62 -36.27
CA ALA A 24 -14.59 -9.65 -35.56
C ALA A 24 -13.70 -10.51 -34.63
N VAL A 25 -12.49 -10.85 -35.04
CA VAL A 25 -11.52 -11.59 -34.22
C VAL A 25 -11.06 -10.76 -33.04
N VAL A 26 -10.74 -9.49 -33.28
CA VAL A 26 -10.33 -8.58 -32.20
C VAL A 26 -11.45 -8.37 -31.19
N GLU A 27 -12.70 -8.21 -31.63
CA GLU A 27 -13.86 -8.05 -30.75
C GLU A 27 -14.13 -9.31 -29.92
N ARG A 28 -13.89 -10.49 -30.49
CA ARG A 28 -14.01 -11.76 -29.78
C ARG A 28 -12.90 -11.98 -28.75
N ASP A 29 -11.64 -11.71 -29.14
CA ASP A 29 -10.48 -12.05 -28.33
C ASP A 29 -10.12 -10.96 -27.34
N HIS A 30 -10.45 -9.72 -27.67
CA HIS A 30 -10.21 -8.52 -26.86
C HIS A 30 -11.45 -7.61 -26.80
N PRO A 31 -12.58 -8.07 -26.24
CA PRO A 31 -13.76 -7.21 -26.12
C PRO A 31 -13.47 -5.95 -25.29
N VAL A 32 -14.30 -4.91 -25.43
CA VAL A 32 -14.21 -3.71 -24.58
C VAL A 32 -14.23 -4.10 -23.11
N GLY A 33 -13.29 -3.59 -22.33
CA GLY A 33 -13.08 -3.94 -20.93
C GLY A 33 -12.02 -5.04 -20.71
N SER A 34 -11.55 -5.74 -21.76
CA SER A 34 -10.46 -6.71 -21.60
C SER A 34 -9.13 -6.05 -21.27
N LEU A 35 -8.25 -6.81 -20.64
CA LEU A 35 -6.88 -6.41 -20.34
C LEU A 35 -5.91 -7.09 -21.29
N TYR A 36 -4.89 -6.35 -21.72
CA TYR A 36 -3.73 -6.84 -22.43
C TYR A 36 -2.49 -6.61 -21.58
N ILE A 37 -1.72 -7.65 -21.33
CA ILE A 37 -0.52 -7.62 -20.48
C ILE A 37 0.67 -8.08 -21.32
N SER A 38 1.74 -7.29 -21.35
CA SER A 38 2.93 -7.58 -22.14
C SER A 38 4.16 -6.90 -21.55
N GLU A 39 5.33 -7.49 -21.75
CA GLU A 39 6.61 -6.81 -21.50
C GLU A 39 6.96 -5.83 -22.63
N ASN A 40 6.30 -5.93 -23.77
CA ASN A 40 6.47 -5.00 -24.89
C ASN A 40 5.69 -3.70 -24.61
N SER A 41 6.35 -2.57 -24.77
CA SER A 41 5.76 -1.24 -24.59
C SER A 41 4.82 -0.80 -25.71
N THR A 42 4.78 -1.52 -26.84
CA THR A 42 3.91 -1.21 -27.99
C THR A 42 2.45 -1.24 -27.54
N SER A 43 1.71 -0.20 -27.90
CA SER A 43 0.28 -0.15 -27.60
C SER A 43 -0.48 -1.24 -28.35
N PRO A 44 -1.42 -1.96 -27.69
CA PRO A 44 -2.29 -2.90 -28.41
C PRO A 44 -3.10 -2.25 -29.54
N ALA A 45 -3.31 -0.94 -29.51
CA ALA A 45 -3.93 -0.20 -30.61
C ALA A 45 -3.16 -0.34 -31.92
N GLU A 46 -1.84 -0.44 -31.88
CA GLU A 46 -1.01 -0.65 -33.07
C GLU A 46 -1.12 -2.08 -33.62
N LEU A 47 -1.42 -3.05 -32.76
CA LEU A 47 -1.52 -4.46 -33.11
C LEU A 47 -2.93 -4.87 -33.55
N TYR A 48 -3.93 -4.36 -32.83
CA TYR A 48 -5.31 -4.82 -32.92
C TYR A 48 -6.29 -3.69 -33.30
N GLY A 49 -5.83 -2.44 -33.33
CA GLY A 49 -6.72 -1.30 -33.46
C GLY A 49 -7.50 -1.01 -32.16
N GLY A 50 -8.55 -0.19 -32.24
CA GLY A 50 -9.34 0.21 -31.10
C GLY A 50 -8.65 1.26 -30.22
N THR A 51 -9.27 1.55 -29.08
CA THR A 51 -8.75 2.51 -28.12
C THR A 51 -8.39 1.80 -26.82
N TRP A 52 -7.17 2.05 -26.36
CA TRP A 52 -6.61 1.40 -25.19
C TRP A 52 -6.05 2.43 -24.21
N GLU A 53 -6.35 2.24 -22.94
CA GLU A 53 -5.80 3.02 -21.83
C GLU A 53 -4.79 2.20 -21.06
N ARG A 54 -3.66 2.82 -20.72
CA ARG A 54 -2.62 2.19 -19.94
C ARG A 54 -2.97 2.24 -18.45
N ILE A 55 -2.76 1.13 -17.75
CA ILE A 55 -2.87 1.04 -16.30
C ILE A 55 -1.46 1.07 -15.73
N GLU A 56 -1.16 2.10 -14.92
CA GLU A 56 0.18 2.33 -14.37
C GLU A 56 0.17 2.32 -12.85
N GLY A 57 1.22 1.75 -12.26
CA GLY A 57 1.43 1.77 -10.81
C GLY A 57 0.32 1.10 -10.00
N LYS A 58 -0.36 0.10 -10.58
CA LYS A 58 -1.46 -0.63 -9.94
C LYS A 58 -1.24 -2.13 -10.02
N PHE A 59 -1.63 -2.83 -8.94
CA PHE A 59 -1.85 -4.26 -8.97
C PHE A 59 -3.25 -4.56 -9.49
N ILE A 60 -3.39 -5.67 -10.23
CA ILE A 60 -4.70 -6.13 -10.67
C ILE A 60 -5.30 -7.02 -9.59
N MET A 61 -6.52 -6.70 -9.20
CA MET A 61 -7.30 -7.42 -8.19
C MET A 61 -8.62 -7.91 -8.81
N GLY A 62 -9.08 -9.09 -8.42
CA GLY A 62 -10.39 -9.59 -8.81
C GLY A 62 -11.51 -8.70 -8.30
N ALA A 63 -12.49 -8.40 -9.15
CA ALA A 63 -13.66 -7.62 -8.76
C ALA A 63 -14.57 -8.38 -7.77
N SER A 64 -15.25 -7.64 -6.91
CA SER A 64 -16.25 -8.12 -5.97
C SER A 64 -17.32 -7.06 -5.74
N ASP A 65 -18.34 -7.37 -4.96
CA ASP A 65 -19.39 -6.39 -4.58
C ASP A 65 -18.78 -5.18 -3.84
N THR A 66 -17.76 -5.42 -3.00
CA THR A 66 -17.04 -4.36 -2.28
C THR A 66 -16.09 -3.59 -3.18
N TYR A 67 -15.52 -4.24 -4.18
CA TYR A 67 -14.56 -3.69 -5.12
C TYR A 67 -15.03 -3.92 -6.55
N PRO A 68 -15.95 -3.09 -7.05
CA PRO A 68 -16.49 -3.25 -8.40
C PRO A 68 -15.40 -3.14 -9.48
N ALA A 69 -15.66 -3.76 -10.63
CA ALA A 69 -14.74 -3.68 -11.77
C ALA A 69 -14.48 -2.22 -12.17
N GLY A 70 -13.21 -1.88 -12.38
CA GLY A 70 -12.77 -0.52 -12.71
C GLY A 70 -12.56 0.39 -11.50
N SER A 71 -12.88 -0.04 -10.27
CA SER A 71 -12.57 0.74 -9.06
C SER A 71 -11.05 0.81 -8.85
N MET A 72 -10.60 1.89 -8.23
CA MET A 72 -9.18 2.13 -7.94
C MET A 72 -9.01 2.46 -6.46
N GLY A 73 -7.92 2.00 -5.87
CA GLY A 73 -7.62 2.26 -4.46
C GLY A 73 -6.25 1.74 -4.05
N GLY A 74 -6.02 1.74 -2.74
CA GLY A 74 -4.78 1.28 -2.14
C GLY A 74 -3.70 2.35 -2.06
N SER A 75 -2.63 2.04 -1.32
CA SER A 75 -1.45 2.86 -1.15
C SER A 75 -0.21 1.99 -1.24
N ALA A 76 0.91 2.57 -1.65
CA ALA A 76 2.21 1.91 -1.65
C ALA A 76 2.94 2.09 -0.30
N THR A 77 2.52 3.07 0.49
CA THR A 77 3.11 3.37 1.79
C THR A 77 2.04 3.58 2.84
N HIS A 78 2.39 3.35 4.10
CA HIS A 78 1.53 3.55 5.24
C HIS A 78 2.28 4.27 6.36
N VAL A 79 1.66 5.31 6.94
CA VAL A 79 2.15 5.95 8.16
C VAL A 79 1.38 5.34 9.32
N GLN A 80 2.09 4.64 10.19
CA GLN A 80 1.49 3.99 11.36
C GLN A 80 0.92 5.03 12.33
N THR A 81 -0.33 4.86 12.71
CA THR A 81 -1.00 5.67 13.74
C THR A 81 -0.85 5.05 15.13
N VAL A 82 -1.08 5.84 16.19
CA VAL A 82 -1.04 5.35 17.57
C VAL A 82 -2.04 4.22 17.80
N ASN A 83 -3.21 4.27 17.17
CA ASN A 83 -4.25 3.26 17.32
C ASN A 83 -3.92 1.91 16.63
N GLU A 84 -2.96 1.91 15.73
CA GLU A 84 -2.49 0.70 15.03
C GLU A 84 -1.34 0.01 15.76
N LEU A 85 -0.79 0.66 16.78
CA LEU A 85 0.20 0.04 17.65
C LEU A 85 -0.45 -1.06 18.49
N ALA A 86 0.24 -2.18 18.63
CA ALA A 86 -0.18 -3.19 19.58
C ALA A 86 -0.31 -2.59 20.97
N ASN A 87 -1.35 -2.98 21.70
CA ASN A 87 -1.53 -2.52 23.08
C ASN A 87 -0.29 -2.91 23.91
N HIS A 88 0.41 -1.91 24.42
CA HIS A 88 1.61 -2.09 25.21
C HIS A 88 1.65 -1.04 26.32
N TYR A 89 2.38 -1.32 27.35
CA TYR A 89 2.59 -0.39 28.45
C TYR A 89 4.07 -0.33 28.82
N HIS A 90 4.48 0.83 29.28
CA HIS A 90 5.80 0.99 29.89
C HIS A 90 5.62 0.93 31.40
N SER A 91 6.37 0.03 32.06
CA SER A 91 6.38 -0.04 33.49
C SER A 91 6.89 1.29 34.09
N ARG A 92 6.17 1.83 35.03
CA ARG A 92 6.64 3.00 35.75
C ARG A 92 7.82 2.62 36.63
N ILE A 93 8.79 3.51 36.75
CA ILE A 93 9.90 3.38 37.67
C ILE A 93 9.40 3.84 39.04
N TYR A 94 9.46 2.98 40.02
CA TYR A 94 9.15 3.34 41.42
C TYR A 94 10.44 3.50 42.18
N ALA A 95 10.57 4.62 42.89
CA ALA A 95 11.61 4.81 43.90
C ALA A 95 11.18 4.16 45.21
N HIS A 96 11.95 3.24 45.74
CA HIS A 96 11.74 2.66 47.04
C HIS A 96 12.61 3.37 48.12
N THR A 97 12.15 3.33 49.37
CA THR A 97 12.90 3.85 50.52
C THR A 97 14.33 3.29 50.54
N TYR A 98 15.33 4.15 50.64
CA TYR A 98 16.78 3.86 50.61
C TYR A 98 17.51 3.99 49.25
N GLY A 99 17.09 4.91 48.40
CA GLY A 99 17.92 5.33 47.26
C GLY A 99 18.08 4.32 46.13
N GLN A 100 17.18 3.34 46.04
CA GLN A 100 17.13 2.38 44.96
C GLN A 100 15.99 2.71 44.00
N ILE A 101 16.32 2.78 42.72
CA ILE A 101 15.32 2.85 41.63
C ILE A 101 14.94 1.41 41.33
N LEU A 102 13.70 1.01 41.63
CA LEU A 102 13.17 -0.28 41.24
C LEU A 102 12.37 -0.16 39.95
N LEU A 103 12.75 -0.87 38.93
CA LEU A 103 11.98 -1.09 37.75
C LEU A 103 11.02 -2.26 38.01
N GLY A 104 9.71 -1.97 38.22
CA GLY A 104 8.73 -3.03 38.49
C GLY A 104 7.29 -2.59 38.33
N GLN A 105 6.38 -3.55 38.23
CA GLN A 105 4.92 -3.32 38.27
C GLN A 105 4.48 -2.91 39.66
N ALA A 106 3.78 -1.78 39.78
CA ALA A 106 3.03 -1.50 40.99
C ALA A 106 1.74 -2.32 41.03
N ASN A 107 1.64 -3.22 41.96
CA ASN A 107 0.37 -3.82 42.33
C ASN A 107 -0.42 -2.76 43.14
N GLN A 108 -1.41 -2.12 42.54
CA GLN A 108 -2.32 -1.24 43.22
C GLN A 108 -3.27 -2.04 44.11
N SER A 109 -2.98 -2.15 45.38
CA SER A 109 -3.94 -2.64 46.35
C SER A 109 -3.99 -1.81 47.66
N SER A 110 -3.77 -0.52 47.57
CA SER A 110 -4.13 0.41 48.65
C SER A 110 -4.08 1.84 48.13
N GLY A 111 -5.17 2.56 48.29
CA GLY A 111 -5.49 3.89 47.75
C GLY A 111 -4.54 5.03 48.11
N GLU A 112 -3.26 4.89 47.93
CA GLU A 112 -2.29 5.95 48.08
C GLU A 112 -1.94 6.53 46.71
N SER A 113 -2.11 7.84 46.59
CA SER A 113 -1.57 8.61 45.46
C SER A 113 -0.05 8.45 45.45
N GLY A 114 0.46 7.61 44.54
CA GLY A 114 1.88 7.37 44.40
C GLY A 114 2.60 8.60 43.83
N TYR A 115 3.36 9.28 44.67
CA TYR A 115 4.32 10.27 44.21
C TYR A 115 5.59 9.54 43.73
N ILE A 116 6.06 9.87 42.54
CA ILE A 116 7.36 9.42 42.07
C ILE A 116 8.40 10.44 42.53
N GLY A 117 9.28 10.00 43.41
CA GLY A 117 10.37 10.83 43.88
C GLY A 117 11.70 10.09 43.83
N VAL A 118 12.77 10.78 43.48
CA VAL A 118 14.14 10.29 43.68
C VAL A 118 14.61 10.73 45.05
N ILE A 119 14.96 9.76 45.91
CA ILE A 119 15.52 10.04 47.24
C ILE A 119 17.04 10.15 47.08
N TYR A 120 17.56 11.37 47.22
CA TYR A 120 18.98 11.61 47.38
C TYR A 120 19.29 11.60 48.89
N GLY A 121 20.11 10.64 49.33
CA GLY A 121 20.66 10.44 50.66
C GLY A 121 20.07 11.29 51.78
N THR A 122 19.86 10.70 52.96
CA THR A 122 19.39 11.34 54.21
C THR A 122 18.37 12.47 54.08
N GLY A 123 17.13 12.12 53.71
CA GLY A 123 15.98 12.89 54.15
C GLY A 123 15.38 13.93 53.20
N SER A 124 15.83 14.08 51.99
CA SER A 124 15.18 14.96 51.00
C SER A 124 14.55 14.18 49.85
N THR A 125 13.24 14.23 49.76
CA THR A 125 12.51 13.78 48.56
C THR A 125 12.40 14.94 47.57
N LYS A 126 12.99 14.81 46.38
CA LYS A 126 12.68 15.70 45.28
C LYS A 126 11.54 15.06 44.48
N ALA A 127 10.40 15.74 44.41
CA ALA A 127 9.37 15.33 43.46
C ALA A 127 9.90 15.56 42.04
N LEU A 128 9.95 14.51 41.22
CA LEU A 128 10.23 14.65 39.79
C LEU A 128 8.94 15.10 39.10
N ASN A 129 9.07 16.08 38.22
CA ASN A 129 7.95 16.43 37.36
C ASN A 129 7.75 15.33 36.31
N THR A 130 6.60 15.32 35.67
CA THR A 130 6.27 14.33 34.65
C THR A 130 7.18 14.38 33.44
N GLU A 131 7.86 15.48 33.21
CA GLU A 131 8.79 15.67 32.07
C GLU A 131 10.15 15.01 32.36
N GLU A 132 10.60 14.98 33.62
CA GLU A 132 11.86 14.33 34.03
C GLU A 132 11.75 12.78 33.95
N LEU A 133 10.53 12.26 33.96
CA LEU A 133 10.23 10.81 33.86
C LEU A 133 9.74 10.36 32.51
N ALA A 134 9.60 11.28 31.57
CA ALA A 134 9.22 10.94 30.22
C ALA A 134 10.33 10.13 29.55
N THR A 135 9.98 9.00 29.00
CA THR A 135 10.85 8.33 28.03
C THR A 135 10.96 9.22 26.79
N ASN A 136 12.16 9.39 26.28
CA ASN A 136 12.33 10.14 25.04
C ASN A 136 11.43 9.56 23.95
N SER A 137 10.81 10.45 23.19
CA SER A 137 10.05 10.04 22.01
C SER A 137 10.98 9.28 21.06
N GLN A 138 10.59 8.08 20.70
CA GLN A 138 11.30 7.25 19.75
C GLN A 138 10.42 7.07 18.51
N GLY A 139 11.08 7.02 17.34
CA GLY A 139 10.42 6.89 16.06
C GLY A 139 10.30 8.21 15.30
N GLY A 140 10.43 8.16 13.99
CA GLY A 140 10.46 9.34 13.11
C GLY A 140 9.14 9.64 12.41
N GLY A 141 8.08 8.84 12.63
CA GLY A 141 6.79 9.00 11.93
C GLY A 141 6.90 8.86 10.41
N GLN A 142 7.98 8.23 9.92
CA GLN A 142 8.20 8.08 8.49
C GLN A 142 7.27 7.00 7.90
N PRO A 143 6.82 7.17 6.66
CA PRO A 143 6.06 6.15 5.97
C PRO A 143 6.82 4.83 5.87
N ILE A 144 6.13 3.74 6.09
CA ILE A 144 6.61 2.37 5.87
C ILE A 144 6.20 1.96 4.46
N ASP A 145 7.13 1.41 3.69
CA ASP A 145 6.82 0.81 2.39
C ASP A 145 6.07 -0.51 2.62
N ILE A 146 4.88 -0.62 2.01
CA ILE A 146 4.01 -1.80 2.10
C ILE A 146 3.84 -2.52 0.77
N LEU A 147 4.64 -2.16 -0.24
CA LEU A 147 4.63 -2.87 -1.52
C LEU A 147 5.16 -4.30 -1.35
N ASN A 148 4.37 -5.26 -1.81
CA ASN A 148 4.83 -6.64 -1.95
C ASN A 148 5.89 -6.73 -3.07
N PRO A 149 6.78 -7.76 -3.04
CA PRO A 149 7.63 -8.05 -4.20
C PRO A 149 6.77 -8.16 -5.46
N TYR A 150 7.20 -7.51 -6.54
CA TYR A 150 6.42 -7.41 -7.77
C TYR A 150 7.29 -7.64 -9.01
N TYR A 151 6.63 -7.98 -10.10
CA TYR A 151 7.18 -7.98 -11.44
C TYR A 151 6.36 -7.03 -12.30
N SER A 152 6.99 -6.02 -12.89
CA SER A 152 6.27 -4.99 -13.63
C SER A 152 6.20 -5.31 -15.12
N THR A 153 5.02 -5.13 -15.69
CA THR A 153 4.71 -5.29 -17.12
C THR A 153 3.84 -4.13 -17.58
N TYR A 154 3.69 -3.97 -18.89
CA TYR A 154 2.72 -3.05 -19.46
C TYR A 154 1.33 -3.67 -19.39
N ILE A 155 0.37 -2.95 -18.81
CA ILE A 155 -1.02 -3.38 -18.71
C ILE A 155 -1.90 -2.35 -19.41
N TRP A 156 -2.72 -2.80 -20.31
CA TRP A 156 -3.63 -1.97 -21.09
C TRP A 156 -5.06 -2.47 -20.94
N ARG A 157 -6.01 -1.55 -20.86
CA ARG A 157 -7.44 -1.84 -20.87
C ARG A 157 -8.05 -1.34 -22.18
N ARG A 158 -8.79 -2.19 -22.91
CA ARG A 158 -9.55 -1.73 -24.05
C ARG A 158 -10.75 -0.91 -23.62
N VAL A 159 -10.94 0.28 -24.21
CA VAL A 159 -12.04 1.21 -23.88
C VAL A 159 -12.98 1.46 -25.04
N ALA A 160 -12.53 1.20 -26.28
CA ALA A 160 -13.35 1.21 -27.49
C ALA A 160 -12.76 0.34 -28.59
#